data_1ea79c6dabeca92adae40875fb271647
#
_entry.id   1ea79c6dabeca92adae40875fb271647
#
_cell.length_a   1.000
_cell.length_b   1.000
_cell.length_c   1.000
_cell.angle_alpha   90.00
_cell.angle_beta   90.00
_cell.angle_gamma   90.00
#
_symmetry.space_group_name_H-M   'P 1'
#
loop_
_entity.id
_entity.type
_entity.pdbx_description
1 polymer ?
#
loop_
_entity_poly.entity_id
_entity_poly.type
_entity_poly.pdbx_seq_one_letter_code
_entity_poly.pdbx_strand_id
1 'polypeptide(L)'
;MRIRSNGVDEDLQRATIAVLREQGWEGLTLERVAEAAGRARSTLWRQGLTLEVLVGSLVGELAADFRRSMFPILTTHGTGRDRLERGLVALCELLDRHLPLMLATDEAFHQETAPGQPPDYLHPFIQFLREGEADGSLAPGGDVVEAADVAFNAVAWTYVHLRGRHGWPAERARARVVGVVLDGLAAHRGKEQL
;
A
#
# COMPACT_ATOMS: atom_id res chain seq x y z
N MET A 1 -9.00 -19.32 -16.79
CA MET A 1 -9.25 -18.00 -17.38
C MET A 1 -10.02 -17.17 -16.32
N ARG A 2 -9.30 -16.31 -15.58
CA ARG A 2 -9.95 -15.44 -14.58
C ARG A 2 -10.62 -14.29 -15.31
N ILE A 3 -11.93 -14.22 -15.26
CA ILE A 3 -12.72 -13.05 -15.69
C ILE A 3 -12.37 -11.93 -14.72
N ARG A 4 -11.57 -10.96 -15.18
CA ARG A 4 -11.27 -9.74 -14.43
C ARG A 4 -12.40 -8.76 -14.62
N SER A 5 -12.82 -8.14 -13.53
CA SER A 5 -13.80 -7.07 -13.52
C SER A 5 -13.37 -5.94 -14.46
N ASN A 6 -14.28 -5.47 -15.29
CA ASN A 6 -14.20 -4.30 -16.17
C ASN A 6 -13.39 -4.37 -17.47
N GLY A 7 -13.12 -5.55 -18.06
CA GLY A 7 -12.52 -5.61 -19.39
C GLY A 7 -11.05 -5.21 -19.50
N VAL A 8 -10.39 -4.89 -18.37
CA VAL A 8 -8.95 -4.59 -18.32
C VAL A 8 -8.17 -5.91 -18.21
N ASP A 9 -7.36 -6.22 -19.20
CA ASP A 9 -6.48 -7.39 -19.20
C ASP A 9 -5.08 -7.07 -18.67
N GLU A 10 -4.25 -8.10 -18.49
CA GLU A 10 -2.89 -7.96 -17.93
C GLU A 10 -1.97 -7.10 -18.80
N ASP A 11 -2.18 -7.08 -20.11
CA ASP A 11 -1.35 -6.29 -21.03
C ASP A 11 -1.64 -4.80 -20.85
N LEU A 12 -2.92 -4.42 -20.69
CA LEU A 12 -3.31 -3.05 -20.40
C LEU A 12 -2.86 -2.60 -19.03
N GLN A 13 -2.93 -3.48 -18.01
CA GLN A 13 -2.39 -3.15 -16.68
C GLN A 13 -0.89 -2.90 -16.73
N ARG A 14 -0.13 -3.78 -17.40
CA ARG A 14 1.31 -3.62 -17.58
C ARG A 14 1.65 -2.34 -18.35
N ALA A 15 0.92 -2.05 -19.43
CA ALA A 15 1.09 -0.83 -20.19
C ALA A 15 0.81 0.42 -19.36
N THR A 16 -0.26 0.41 -18.55
CA THR A 16 -0.60 1.52 -17.65
C THR A 16 0.51 1.75 -16.62
N ILE A 17 1.02 0.69 -16.00
CA ILE A 17 2.15 0.77 -15.05
C ILE A 17 3.43 1.28 -15.73
N ALA A 18 3.70 0.86 -16.98
CA ALA A 18 4.87 1.33 -17.71
C ALA A 18 4.78 2.83 -17.97
N VAL A 19 3.63 3.32 -18.45
CA VAL A 19 3.40 4.75 -18.68
C VAL A 19 3.51 5.54 -17.38
N LEU A 20 2.92 5.07 -16.27
CA LEU A 20 3.06 5.71 -14.95
C LEU A 20 4.52 5.79 -14.49
N ARG A 21 5.30 4.75 -14.71
CA ARG A 21 6.72 4.71 -14.33
C ARG A 21 7.57 5.70 -15.12
N GLU A 22 7.30 5.83 -16.43
CA GLU A 22 8.11 6.64 -17.34
C GLU A 22 7.69 8.10 -17.38
N GLN A 23 6.39 8.37 -17.26
CA GLN A 23 5.80 9.68 -17.53
C GLN A 23 5.12 10.32 -16.30
N GLY A 24 4.98 9.56 -15.19
CA GLY A 24 4.23 10.01 -14.01
C GLY A 24 2.72 10.13 -14.26
N TRP A 25 2.03 10.72 -13.29
CA TRP A 25 0.58 10.92 -13.34
C TRP A 25 0.14 11.87 -14.46
N GLU A 26 0.81 13.00 -14.58
CA GLU A 26 0.50 14.01 -15.61
C GLU A 26 0.68 13.47 -17.05
N GLY A 27 1.61 12.54 -17.21
CA GLY A 27 1.88 11.90 -18.49
C GLY A 27 0.95 10.74 -18.82
N LEU A 28 0.09 10.29 -17.91
CA LEU A 28 -0.81 9.17 -18.13
C LEU A 28 -1.97 9.59 -19.03
N THR A 29 -1.96 9.12 -20.27
CA THR A 29 -3.06 9.31 -21.23
C THR A 29 -3.50 7.99 -21.86
N LEU A 30 -4.77 7.93 -22.30
CA LEU A 30 -5.30 6.72 -22.94
C LEU A 30 -4.55 6.40 -24.23
N GLU A 31 -4.05 7.42 -24.94
CA GLU A 31 -3.23 7.28 -26.14
C GLU A 31 -1.94 6.54 -25.82
N ARG A 32 -1.21 6.99 -24.82
CA ARG A 32 0.08 6.39 -24.43
C ARG A 32 -0.08 4.98 -23.90
N VAL A 33 -1.16 4.72 -23.15
CA VAL A 33 -1.46 3.35 -22.70
C VAL A 33 -1.80 2.45 -23.89
N ALA A 34 -2.60 2.95 -24.85
CA ALA A 34 -2.93 2.20 -26.06
C ALA A 34 -1.66 1.88 -26.88
N GLU A 35 -0.79 2.86 -27.09
CA GLU A 35 0.50 2.70 -27.77
C GLU A 35 1.38 1.68 -27.05
N ALA A 36 1.57 1.81 -25.74
CA ALA A 36 2.36 0.89 -24.94
C ALA A 36 1.80 -0.55 -24.91
N ALA A 37 0.46 -0.70 -25.06
CA ALA A 37 -0.21 -1.98 -25.17
C ALA A 37 -0.23 -2.54 -26.61
N GLY A 38 0.30 -1.81 -27.61
CA GLY A 38 0.24 -2.19 -29.02
C GLY A 38 -1.20 -2.22 -29.59
N ARG A 39 -2.09 -1.36 -29.08
CA ARG A 39 -3.52 -1.31 -29.45
C ARG A 39 -3.91 0.05 -30.00
N ALA A 40 -4.94 0.07 -30.87
CA ALA A 40 -5.51 1.32 -31.31
C ALA A 40 -6.35 1.96 -30.19
N ARG A 41 -6.19 3.28 -29.93
CA ARG A 41 -7.01 4.04 -28.98
C ARG A 41 -8.50 3.85 -29.22
N SER A 42 -8.93 3.84 -30.49
CA SER A 42 -10.33 3.62 -30.87
C SER A 42 -10.88 2.26 -30.42
N THR A 43 -10.01 1.26 -30.28
CA THR A 43 -10.38 -0.07 -29.76
C THR A 43 -10.65 0.01 -28.26
N LEU A 44 -9.79 0.67 -27.49
CA LEU A 44 -9.99 0.88 -26.05
C LEU A 44 -11.29 1.66 -25.80
N TRP A 45 -11.49 2.74 -26.55
CA TRP A 45 -12.68 3.57 -26.44
C TRP A 45 -13.98 2.79 -26.72
N ARG A 46 -14.01 1.96 -27.78
CA ARG A 46 -15.17 1.10 -28.07
C ARG A 46 -15.45 0.05 -27.00
N GLN A 47 -14.43 -0.33 -26.23
CA GLN A 47 -14.53 -1.24 -25.09
C GLN A 47 -14.96 -0.51 -23.79
N GLY A 48 -15.20 0.81 -23.85
CA GLY A 48 -15.54 1.62 -22.67
C GLY A 48 -14.38 1.82 -21.70
N LEU A 49 -13.14 1.61 -22.15
CA LEU A 49 -11.96 1.77 -21.33
C LEU A 49 -11.57 3.25 -21.25
N THR A 50 -11.60 3.79 -20.03
CA THR A 50 -11.13 5.12 -19.69
C THR A 50 -9.92 5.04 -18.78
N LEU A 51 -9.24 6.17 -18.51
CA LEU A 51 -8.15 6.20 -17.54
C LEU A 51 -8.62 5.83 -16.14
N GLU A 52 -9.82 6.26 -15.74
CA GLU A 52 -10.42 5.91 -14.46
C GLU A 52 -10.63 4.40 -14.33
N VAL A 53 -11.09 3.72 -15.39
CA VAL A 53 -11.25 2.26 -15.42
C VAL A 53 -9.89 1.56 -15.31
N LEU A 54 -8.88 2.04 -16.01
CA LEU A 54 -7.52 1.48 -15.96
C LEU A 54 -6.88 1.66 -14.58
N VAL A 55 -6.91 2.87 -14.04
CA VAL A 55 -6.38 3.17 -12.70
C VAL A 55 -7.18 2.44 -11.62
N GLY A 56 -8.51 2.45 -11.72
CA GLY A 56 -9.39 1.71 -10.81
C GLY A 56 -9.09 0.21 -10.79
N SER A 57 -8.70 -0.37 -11.93
CA SER A 57 -8.23 -1.77 -12.00
C SER A 57 -6.95 -1.99 -11.23
N LEU A 58 -5.96 -1.07 -11.31
CA LEU A 58 -4.71 -1.14 -10.54
C LEU A 58 -4.95 -0.98 -9.04
N VAL A 59 -5.82 -0.05 -8.65
CA VAL A 59 -6.21 0.14 -7.23
C VAL A 59 -6.93 -1.10 -6.70
N GLY A 60 -7.81 -1.71 -7.51
CA GLY A 60 -8.47 -2.98 -7.16
C GLY A 60 -7.48 -4.14 -6.98
N GLU A 61 -6.43 -4.19 -7.78
CA GLU A 61 -5.36 -5.19 -7.65
C GLU A 61 -4.52 -4.95 -6.39
N LEU A 62 -4.14 -3.70 -6.10
CA LEU A 62 -3.48 -3.32 -4.85
C LEU A 62 -4.29 -3.77 -3.63
N ALA A 63 -5.60 -3.50 -3.62
CA ALA A 63 -6.47 -3.91 -2.53
C ALA A 63 -6.59 -5.43 -2.38
N ALA A 64 -6.61 -6.17 -3.50
CA ALA A 64 -6.61 -7.63 -3.49
C ALA A 64 -5.28 -8.20 -2.98
N ASP A 65 -4.16 -7.60 -3.38
CA ASP A 65 -2.82 -7.97 -2.92
C ASP A 65 -2.65 -7.69 -1.43
N PHE A 66 -3.15 -6.55 -0.94
CA PHE A 66 -3.15 -6.24 0.48
C PHE A 66 -3.87 -7.33 1.29
N ARG A 67 -5.09 -7.69 0.90
CA ARG A 67 -5.85 -8.75 1.59
C ARG A 67 -5.09 -10.09 1.56
N ARG A 68 -4.49 -10.45 0.42
CA ARG A 68 -3.71 -11.68 0.29
C ARG A 68 -2.47 -11.69 1.19
N SER A 69 -1.81 -10.55 1.35
CA SER A 69 -0.63 -10.42 2.19
C SER A 69 -0.97 -10.42 3.68
N MET A 70 -2.09 -9.79 4.08
CA MET A 70 -2.47 -9.66 5.50
C MET A 70 -3.16 -10.90 6.06
N PHE A 71 -3.95 -11.61 5.26
CA PHE A 71 -4.72 -12.77 5.73
C PHE A 71 -3.89 -13.83 6.45
N PRO A 72 -2.73 -14.29 5.92
CA PRO A 72 -1.90 -15.26 6.63
C PRO A 72 -1.38 -14.73 7.98
N ILE A 73 -1.11 -13.42 8.06
CA ILE A 73 -0.57 -12.79 9.28
C ILE A 73 -1.62 -12.73 10.38
N LEU A 74 -2.87 -12.43 10.02
CA LEU A 74 -4.01 -12.42 10.94
C LEU A 74 -4.26 -13.79 11.60
N THR A 75 -3.89 -14.88 10.93
CA THR A 75 -4.12 -16.25 11.38
C THR A 75 -2.87 -16.93 11.96
N THR A 76 -1.72 -16.26 11.97
CA THR A 76 -0.45 -16.81 12.47
C THR A 76 -0.35 -16.67 14.00
N HIS A 77 0.29 -17.65 14.66
CA HIS A 77 0.64 -17.57 16.07
C HIS A 77 1.77 -16.56 16.33
N GLY A 78 1.78 -15.98 17.50
CA GLY A 78 2.77 -14.99 17.95
C GLY A 78 2.13 -13.89 18.78
N THR A 79 2.95 -12.99 19.33
CA THR A 79 2.49 -11.80 20.03
C THR A 79 1.90 -10.78 19.06
N GLY A 80 1.14 -9.81 19.59
CA GLY A 80 0.64 -8.70 18.79
C GLY A 80 1.79 -7.92 18.14
N ARG A 81 2.94 -7.76 18.84
CA ARG A 81 4.17 -7.17 18.29
C ARG A 81 4.71 -7.95 17.09
N ASP A 82 4.81 -9.29 17.19
CA ASP A 82 5.31 -10.12 16.08
C ASP A 82 4.42 -10.01 14.84
N ARG A 83 3.10 -9.94 15.04
CA ARG A 83 2.15 -9.78 13.94
C ARG A 83 2.18 -8.39 13.35
N LEU A 84 2.30 -7.34 14.18
CA LEU A 84 2.48 -5.97 13.72
C LEU A 84 3.74 -5.85 12.86
N GLU A 85 4.88 -6.37 13.31
CA GLU A 85 6.13 -6.36 12.55
C GLU A 85 5.97 -7.03 11.19
N ARG A 86 5.43 -8.25 11.15
CA ARG A 86 5.18 -8.96 9.89
C ARG A 86 4.21 -8.20 8.98
N GLY A 87 3.17 -7.59 9.55
CA GLY A 87 2.20 -6.76 8.82
C GLY A 87 2.84 -5.53 8.18
N LEU A 88 3.69 -4.81 8.93
CA LEU A 88 4.41 -3.64 8.43
C LEU A 88 5.46 -4.03 7.37
N VAL A 89 6.15 -5.16 7.54
CA VAL A 89 7.06 -5.71 6.53
C VAL A 89 6.29 -6.06 5.25
N ALA A 90 5.17 -6.78 5.37
CA ALA A 90 4.33 -7.15 4.23
C ALA A 90 3.73 -5.91 3.52
N LEU A 91 3.40 -4.86 4.27
CA LEU A 91 2.98 -3.57 3.72
C LEU A 91 4.10 -2.95 2.86
N CYS A 92 5.34 -2.89 3.34
CA CYS A 92 6.47 -2.39 2.56
C CYS A 92 6.69 -3.18 1.27
N GLU A 93 6.60 -4.52 1.32
CA GLU A 93 6.72 -5.38 0.15
C GLU A 93 5.58 -5.19 -0.86
N LEU A 94 4.37 -4.95 -0.38
CA LEU A 94 3.23 -4.59 -1.20
C LEU A 94 3.48 -3.26 -1.92
N LEU A 95 3.92 -2.24 -1.17
CA LEU A 95 4.20 -0.91 -1.70
C LEU A 95 5.31 -0.92 -2.77
N ASP A 96 6.33 -1.77 -2.62
CA ASP A 96 7.35 -1.96 -3.67
C ASP A 96 6.75 -2.53 -4.97
N ARG A 97 5.86 -3.51 -4.87
CA ARG A 97 5.20 -4.08 -6.06
C ARG A 97 4.35 -3.07 -6.80
N HIS A 98 3.74 -2.14 -6.07
CA HIS A 98 2.84 -1.12 -6.61
C HIS A 98 3.45 0.29 -6.60
N LEU A 99 4.78 0.41 -6.46
CA LEU A 99 5.46 1.69 -6.28
C LEU A 99 5.11 2.75 -7.36
N PRO A 100 5.05 2.43 -8.66
CA PRO A 100 4.66 3.42 -9.66
C PRO A 100 3.24 3.97 -9.45
N LEU A 101 2.30 3.11 -9.04
CA LEU A 101 0.94 3.53 -8.70
C LEU A 101 0.93 4.40 -7.46
N MET A 102 1.67 4.01 -6.41
CA MET A 102 1.72 4.78 -5.15
C MET A 102 2.31 6.17 -5.34
N LEU A 103 3.36 6.29 -6.13
CA LEU A 103 3.96 7.60 -6.47
C LEU A 103 3.02 8.48 -7.30
N ALA A 104 2.27 7.88 -8.20
CA ALA A 104 1.28 8.57 -9.01
C ALA A 104 0.05 9.00 -8.20
N THR A 105 -0.40 8.17 -7.24
CA THR A 105 -1.55 8.48 -6.39
C THR A 105 -1.22 9.50 -5.30
N ASP A 106 0.02 9.57 -4.81
CA ASP A 106 0.48 10.64 -3.93
C ASP A 106 0.23 12.03 -4.57
N GLU A 107 0.53 12.15 -5.85
CA GLU A 107 0.28 13.36 -6.63
C GLU A 107 -1.22 13.62 -6.87
N ALA A 108 -2.00 12.55 -7.14
CA ALA A 108 -3.45 12.63 -7.36
C ALA A 108 -4.23 12.92 -6.07
N PHE A 109 -3.81 12.41 -4.92
CA PHE A 109 -4.42 12.71 -3.62
C PHE A 109 -4.30 14.19 -3.26
N HIS A 110 -3.22 14.84 -3.67
CA HIS A 110 -3.06 16.30 -3.48
C HIS A 110 -3.93 17.11 -4.44
N GLN A 111 -4.50 16.51 -5.47
CA GLN A 111 -5.36 17.16 -6.48
C GLN A 111 -6.86 16.86 -6.32
N GLU A 112 -7.32 16.32 -5.19
CA GLU A 112 -8.73 16.01 -4.86
C GLU A 112 -9.45 15.02 -5.81
N THR A 113 -8.74 14.15 -6.51
CA THR A 113 -9.34 13.26 -7.52
C THR A 113 -9.42 11.77 -7.15
N ALA A 114 -9.55 11.43 -5.87
CA ALA A 114 -9.69 10.03 -5.48
C ALA A 114 -11.14 9.52 -5.66
N PRO A 115 -11.43 8.61 -6.61
CA PRO A 115 -12.75 8.02 -6.74
C PRO A 115 -12.93 6.87 -5.73
N GLY A 116 -13.97 6.97 -4.92
CA GLY A 116 -14.47 5.88 -4.10
C GLY A 116 -13.94 5.83 -2.67
N GLN A 117 -14.65 5.07 -1.84
CA GLN A 117 -14.24 4.85 -0.45
C GLN A 117 -13.00 3.92 -0.45
N PRO A 118 -11.88 4.35 0.15
CA PRO A 118 -10.66 3.52 0.16
C PRO A 118 -10.95 2.21 0.91
N PRO A 119 -10.34 1.09 0.49
CA PRO A 119 -10.39 -0.14 1.25
C PRO A 119 -9.90 0.10 2.68
N ASP A 120 -10.51 -0.59 3.65
CA ASP A 120 -10.08 -0.52 5.05
C ASP A 120 -8.71 -1.21 5.22
N TYR A 121 -7.64 -0.44 5.02
CA TYR A 121 -6.27 -0.89 5.21
C TYR A 121 -5.84 -0.90 6.68
N LEU A 122 -6.58 -0.24 7.58
CA LEU A 122 -6.19 -0.09 8.99
C LEU A 122 -6.59 -1.28 9.84
N HIS A 123 -7.68 -1.97 9.48
CA HIS A 123 -8.25 -3.02 10.32
C HIS A 123 -7.25 -4.08 10.83
N PRO A 124 -6.36 -4.65 10.02
CA PRO A 124 -5.34 -5.59 10.51
C PRO A 124 -4.42 -4.99 11.56
N PHE A 125 -3.99 -3.75 11.38
CA PHE A 125 -3.07 -3.06 12.29
C PHE A 125 -3.74 -2.70 13.62
N ILE A 126 -5.01 -2.27 13.58
CA ILE A 126 -5.83 -2.08 14.80
C ILE A 126 -5.90 -3.39 15.60
N GLN A 127 -6.14 -4.51 14.91
CA GLN A 127 -6.18 -5.82 15.57
C GLN A 127 -4.83 -6.17 16.19
N PHE A 128 -3.72 -6.04 15.49
CA PHE A 128 -2.38 -6.34 16.00
C PHE A 128 -2.01 -5.47 17.22
N LEU A 129 -2.38 -4.19 17.20
CA LEU A 129 -2.15 -3.29 18.33
C LEU A 129 -2.99 -3.67 19.55
N ARG A 130 -4.28 -4.00 19.38
CA ARG A 130 -5.14 -4.47 20.48
C ARG A 130 -4.62 -5.76 21.11
N GLU A 131 -4.16 -6.69 20.28
CA GLU A 131 -3.59 -7.94 20.76
C GLU A 131 -2.25 -7.71 21.47
N GLY A 132 -1.41 -6.81 20.96
CA GLY A 132 -0.15 -6.45 21.59
C GLY A 132 -0.31 -5.71 22.91
N GLU A 133 -1.36 -4.88 23.05
CA GLU A 133 -1.74 -4.28 24.32
C GLU A 133 -2.23 -5.36 25.30
N ALA A 134 -3.08 -6.28 24.84
CA ALA A 134 -3.63 -7.34 25.66
C ALA A 134 -2.58 -8.36 26.14
N ASP A 135 -1.58 -8.68 25.31
CA ASP A 135 -0.49 -9.60 25.66
C ASP A 135 0.74 -8.89 26.29
N GLY A 136 0.71 -7.57 26.39
CA GLY A 136 1.77 -6.75 27.00
C GLY A 136 3.02 -6.59 26.10
N SER A 137 2.97 -6.97 24.83
CA SER A 137 4.09 -6.84 23.91
C SER A 137 4.18 -5.45 23.27
N LEU A 138 3.10 -4.67 23.30
CA LEU A 138 3.01 -3.30 22.79
C LEU A 138 2.35 -2.37 23.82
N ALA A 139 2.68 -1.09 23.75
CA ALA A 139 2.06 -0.01 24.53
C ALA A 139 1.73 1.15 23.58
N PRO A 140 0.64 1.08 22.81
CA PRO A 140 0.30 2.09 21.81
C PRO A 140 0.04 3.48 22.42
N GLY A 141 -0.36 3.55 23.68
CA GLY A 141 -0.66 4.79 24.37
C GLY A 141 -1.86 5.53 23.76
N GLY A 142 -2.93 5.76 24.52
CA GLY A 142 -4.13 6.43 24.02
C GLY A 142 -5.03 5.53 23.18
N ASP A 143 -5.67 6.10 22.15
CA ASP A 143 -6.59 5.37 21.28
C ASP A 143 -5.84 4.47 20.28
N VAL A 144 -6.19 3.18 20.29
CA VAL A 144 -5.56 2.18 19.41
C VAL A 144 -5.81 2.44 17.93
N VAL A 145 -6.96 3.04 17.58
CA VAL A 145 -7.29 3.36 16.19
C VAL A 145 -6.41 4.50 15.68
N GLU A 146 -6.23 5.54 16.50
CA GLU A 146 -5.31 6.64 16.19
C GLU A 146 -3.86 6.15 16.10
N ALA A 147 -3.42 5.28 17.02
CA ALA A 147 -2.09 4.68 16.98
C ALA A 147 -1.87 3.83 15.72
N ALA A 148 -2.89 3.07 15.29
CA ALA A 148 -2.85 2.30 14.05
C ALA A 148 -2.75 3.18 12.81
N ASP A 149 -3.51 4.28 12.77
CA ASP A 149 -3.48 5.24 11.66
C ASP A 149 -2.12 5.91 11.56
N VAL A 150 -1.58 6.39 12.67
CA VAL A 150 -0.22 6.98 12.72
C VAL A 150 0.84 5.96 12.30
N ALA A 151 0.81 4.74 12.84
CA ALA A 151 1.79 3.71 12.51
C ALA A 151 1.74 3.31 11.03
N PHE A 152 0.53 3.11 10.48
CA PHE A 152 0.32 2.79 9.08
C PHE A 152 0.88 3.90 8.16
N ASN A 153 0.48 5.14 8.40
CA ASN A 153 0.90 6.27 7.56
C ASN A 153 2.39 6.57 7.70
N ALA A 154 2.95 6.48 8.92
CA ALA A 154 4.38 6.66 9.16
C ALA A 154 5.22 5.63 8.40
N VAL A 155 4.76 4.38 8.28
CA VAL A 155 5.46 3.38 7.48
C VAL A 155 5.16 3.56 6.00
N ALA A 156 3.90 3.61 5.58
CA ALA A 156 3.52 3.57 4.18
C ALA A 156 4.12 4.73 3.38
N TRP A 157 3.81 5.97 3.76
CA TRP A 157 4.24 7.14 3.00
C TRP A 157 5.74 7.41 3.13
N THR A 158 6.32 7.23 4.31
CA THR A 158 7.76 7.36 4.49
C THR A 158 8.50 6.32 3.63
N TYR A 159 8.02 5.07 3.59
CA TYR A 159 8.61 4.03 2.76
C TYR A 159 8.56 4.39 1.27
N VAL A 160 7.38 4.78 0.77
CA VAL A 160 7.19 5.21 -0.63
C VAL A 160 8.14 6.35 -1.01
N HIS A 161 8.28 7.36 -0.16
CA HIS A 161 9.20 8.49 -0.40
C HIS A 161 10.67 8.05 -0.39
N LEU A 162 11.08 7.24 0.58
CA LEU A 162 12.46 6.74 0.64
C LEU A 162 12.81 5.91 -0.60
N ARG A 163 11.87 5.08 -1.07
CA ARG A 163 12.04 4.25 -2.26
C ARG A 163 12.01 5.06 -3.56
N GLY A 164 10.95 5.85 -3.75
CA GLY A 164 10.66 6.52 -5.00
C GLY A 164 11.44 7.81 -5.21
N ARG A 165 11.56 8.66 -4.18
CA ARG A 165 12.19 9.98 -4.31
C ARG A 165 13.66 10.00 -3.89
N HIS A 166 14.03 9.19 -2.88
CA HIS A 166 15.40 9.15 -2.34
C HIS A 166 16.22 7.96 -2.83
N GLY A 167 15.64 7.03 -3.57
CA GLY A 167 16.33 5.89 -4.17
C GLY A 167 16.95 4.91 -3.15
N TRP A 168 16.42 4.86 -1.92
CA TRP A 168 16.94 3.95 -0.92
C TRP A 168 16.72 2.49 -1.32
N PRO A 169 17.68 1.58 -1.05
CA PRO A 169 17.46 0.14 -1.19
C PRO A 169 16.26 -0.31 -0.35
N ALA A 170 15.44 -1.22 -0.89
CA ALA A 170 14.20 -1.69 -0.25
C ALA A 170 14.41 -2.20 1.17
N GLU A 171 15.41 -3.07 1.37
CA GLU A 171 15.73 -3.64 2.66
C GLU A 171 16.11 -2.57 3.70
N ARG A 172 16.92 -1.60 3.31
CA ARG A 172 17.33 -0.49 4.18
C ARG A 172 16.15 0.39 4.56
N ALA A 173 15.31 0.77 3.60
CA ALA A 173 14.13 1.59 3.84
C ALA A 173 13.17 0.87 4.80
N ARG A 174 12.84 -0.39 4.49
CA ARG A 174 11.95 -1.23 5.29
C ARG A 174 12.44 -1.37 6.74
N ALA A 175 13.70 -1.78 6.93
CA ALA A 175 14.27 -1.96 8.26
C ALA A 175 14.19 -0.68 9.10
N ARG A 176 14.41 0.49 8.49
CA ARG A 176 14.37 1.77 9.21
C ARG A 176 12.97 2.21 9.58
N VAL A 177 12.02 2.20 8.64
CA VAL A 177 10.67 2.69 8.93
C VAL A 177 9.93 1.75 9.90
N VAL A 178 10.08 0.44 9.72
CA VAL A 178 9.46 -0.56 10.61
C VAL A 178 10.09 -0.49 12.01
N GLY A 179 11.42 -0.42 12.10
CA GLY A 179 12.13 -0.34 13.37
C GLY A 179 11.71 0.88 14.20
N VAL A 180 11.68 2.07 13.61
CA VAL A 180 11.28 3.30 14.33
C VAL A 180 9.87 3.20 14.89
N VAL A 181 8.91 2.64 14.13
CA VAL A 181 7.53 2.49 14.58
C VAL A 181 7.42 1.44 15.70
N LEU A 182 8.08 0.29 15.54
CA LEU A 182 8.07 -0.76 16.57
C LEU A 182 8.74 -0.33 17.87
N ASP A 183 9.82 0.43 17.79
CA ASP A 183 10.51 0.96 18.97
C ASP A 183 9.66 1.99 19.69
N GLY A 184 8.93 2.83 18.94
CA GLY A 184 7.99 3.81 19.50
C GLY A 184 6.77 3.18 20.18
N LEU A 185 6.38 1.99 19.75
CA LEU A 185 5.23 1.23 20.28
C LEU A 185 5.63 0.16 21.31
N ALA A 186 6.93 0.00 21.59
CA ALA A 186 7.40 -1.00 22.53
C ALA A 186 6.87 -0.73 23.94
N ALA A 187 6.35 -1.76 24.59
CA ALA A 187 6.05 -1.67 26.03
C ALA A 187 7.33 -1.36 26.80
N HIS A 188 7.38 -0.20 27.43
CA HIS A 188 8.49 0.14 28.30
C HIS A 188 8.39 -0.77 29.52
N ARG A 189 9.35 -1.69 29.68
CA ARG A 189 9.55 -2.36 30.97
C ARG A 189 9.80 -1.24 31.97
N GLY A 190 8.85 -1.05 32.89
CA GLY A 190 8.93 0.01 33.89
C GLY A 190 10.34 0.03 34.48
N LYS A 191 10.94 1.22 34.52
CA LYS A 191 12.06 1.44 35.44
C LYS A 191 11.49 1.12 36.80
N GLU A 192 11.87 -0.02 37.38
CA GLU A 192 11.72 -0.27 38.77
C GLU A 192 12.24 0.99 39.51
N GLN A 193 11.34 1.64 40.20
CA GLN A 193 11.69 2.76 41.06
C GLN A 193 12.64 2.21 42.15
N LEU A 194 13.89 2.64 42.06
CA LEU A 194 14.83 2.56 43.16
C LEU A 194 14.44 3.57 44.25
#